data_d0495b6fd3fbb0e6733a318624b7c525
#
_entry.id   d0495b6fd3fbb0e6733a318624b7c525
#
_cell.length_a   1.000
_cell.length_b   1.000
_cell.length_c   1.000
_cell.angle_alpha   90.00
_cell.angle_beta   90.00
_cell.angle_gamma   90.00
#
_symmetry.space_group_name_H-M   'P 1'
#
loop_
_entity.id
_entity.type
_entity.pdbx_description
1 polymer ?
#
loop_
_entity_poly.entity_id
_entity_poly.type
_entity_poly.pdbx_seq_one_letter_code
_entity_poly.pdbx_strand_id
1 'polypeptide(L)'
;AKQRQRRPRYSGITEPGIIAAESPNPIVNQLIIMPDIEKRLEAFVRLGHGIIVFPGGVGTAEEILYLLGLLLREENADQPLPLIFTGPQASAAYFEQIDQFLRLTLGEAATSRYEIVVGDPAAVARKMGAGIRKVRQARIEQKDSFYFNWGLQVPLEFQQPFVPSHEAMAALDLHHGRPASALAADLRRAFSGIVAGNVKEEGMRRIEADGPFQIHGAPDMMQALDGLLRAFVEQRRMKIAG
;
A
#
# COMPACT_ATOMS: atom_id res chain seq x y z
N ALA A 1 -37.78 -19.78 -11.83
CA ALA A 1 -37.25 -18.93 -10.74
C ALA A 1 -36.51 -17.77 -11.39
N LYS A 2 -37.00 -16.50 -11.30
CA LYS A 2 -36.29 -15.30 -11.76
C LYS A 2 -35.06 -15.15 -10.89
N GLN A 3 -33.87 -15.40 -11.49
CA GLN A 3 -32.62 -15.00 -10.89
C GLN A 3 -32.68 -13.48 -10.64
N ARG A 4 -32.82 -13.06 -9.38
CA ARG A 4 -32.63 -11.67 -8.99
C ARG A 4 -31.20 -11.32 -9.40
N GLN A 5 -30.99 -10.50 -10.43
CA GLN A 5 -29.71 -9.89 -10.72
C GLN A 5 -29.31 -9.14 -9.46
N ARG A 6 -28.32 -9.69 -8.75
CA ARG A 6 -27.71 -8.97 -7.61
C ARG A 6 -27.03 -7.74 -8.19
N ARG A 7 -27.46 -6.57 -7.79
CA ARG A 7 -26.77 -5.33 -8.12
C ARG A 7 -25.32 -5.47 -7.63
N PRO A 8 -24.33 -5.07 -8.44
CA PRO A 8 -22.95 -5.08 -7.99
C PRO A 8 -22.81 -4.22 -6.73
N ARG A 9 -22.03 -4.70 -5.77
CA ARG A 9 -21.70 -3.94 -4.57
C ARG A 9 -20.40 -3.21 -4.80
N TYR A 10 -20.41 -1.90 -4.62
CA TYR A 10 -19.24 -1.05 -4.65
C TYR A 10 -19.01 -0.56 -3.22
N SER A 11 -18.17 -1.27 -2.47
CA SER A 11 -17.85 -0.93 -1.09
C SER A 11 -16.62 -0.05 -1.06
N GLY A 12 -16.72 1.11 -0.42
CA GLY A 12 -15.58 1.93 -0.03
C GLY A 12 -15.13 1.53 1.37
N ILE A 13 -13.84 1.38 1.57
CA ILE A 13 -13.24 1.15 2.88
C ILE A 13 -12.30 2.32 3.15
N THR A 14 -12.60 3.07 4.20
CA THR A 14 -11.89 4.29 4.57
C THR A 14 -11.55 4.30 6.07
N GLU A 15 -10.90 5.36 6.52
CA GLU A 15 -10.62 5.63 7.93
C GLU A 15 -10.85 7.13 8.22
N PRO A 16 -10.98 7.56 9.49
CA PRO A 16 -11.36 8.94 9.83
C PRO A 16 -10.46 10.02 9.23
N GLY A 17 -9.14 9.78 9.16
CA GLY A 17 -8.20 10.75 8.60
C GLY A 17 -8.40 10.98 7.11
N ILE A 18 -8.74 9.94 6.35
CA ILE A 18 -8.97 10.04 4.90
C ILE A 18 -10.33 10.64 4.60
N ILE A 19 -11.40 10.18 5.28
CA ILE A 19 -12.74 10.69 4.99
C ILE A 19 -12.90 12.19 5.29
N ALA A 20 -12.08 12.72 6.20
CA ALA A 20 -12.04 14.15 6.48
C ALA A 20 -11.39 14.95 5.34
N ALA A 21 -10.48 14.32 4.58
CA ALA A 21 -9.73 14.96 3.49
C ALA A 21 -10.34 14.72 2.11
N GLU A 22 -10.97 13.55 1.88
CA GLU A 22 -11.44 13.12 0.58
C GLU A 22 -12.88 12.58 0.63
N SER A 23 -13.72 13.06 -0.28
CA SER A 23 -15.08 12.52 -0.43
C SER A 23 -15.04 11.14 -1.08
N PRO A 24 -15.89 10.19 -0.64
CA PRO A 24 -16.01 8.89 -1.28
C PRO A 24 -16.38 9.00 -2.76
N ASN A 25 -15.87 8.08 -3.58
CA ASN A 25 -16.22 8.03 -4.99
C ASN A 25 -17.74 7.84 -5.16
N PRO A 26 -18.42 8.59 -6.06
CA PRO A 26 -19.87 8.53 -6.27
C PRO A 26 -20.42 7.14 -6.63
N ILE A 27 -19.60 6.21 -7.13
CA ILE A 27 -20.04 4.85 -7.42
C ILE A 27 -20.18 3.98 -6.17
N VAL A 28 -19.58 4.39 -5.04
CA VAL A 28 -19.63 3.65 -3.77
C VAL A 28 -21.08 3.67 -3.25
N ASN A 29 -21.62 2.47 -3.04
CA ASN A 29 -22.98 2.30 -2.51
C ASN A 29 -23.01 1.72 -1.09
N GLN A 30 -21.84 1.39 -0.55
CA GLN A 30 -21.64 0.99 0.83
C GLN A 30 -20.28 1.53 1.32
N LEU A 31 -20.30 2.35 2.36
CA LEU A 31 -19.09 2.89 2.98
C LEU A 31 -18.84 2.19 4.31
N ILE A 32 -17.61 1.72 4.50
CA ILE A 32 -17.13 1.07 5.72
C ILE A 32 -15.99 1.95 6.27
N ILE A 33 -16.13 2.40 7.50
CA ILE A 33 -15.13 3.23 8.17
C ILE A 33 -14.40 2.35 9.18
N MET A 34 -13.10 2.16 8.95
CA MET A 34 -12.21 1.41 9.84
C MET A 34 -11.63 2.36 10.89
N PRO A 35 -11.22 1.87 12.07
CA PRO A 35 -10.75 2.73 13.16
C PRO A 35 -9.41 3.44 12.85
N ASP A 36 -8.57 2.81 12.04
CA ASP A 36 -7.23 3.28 11.71
C ASP A 36 -6.78 2.74 10.33
N ILE A 37 -5.61 3.19 9.87
CA ILE A 37 -5.06 2.80 8.57
C ILE A 37 -4.68 1.33 8.53
N GLU A 38 -4.15 0.76 9.62
CA GLU A 38 -3.75 -0.65 9.68
C GLU A 38 -4.95 -1.56 9.49
N LYS A 39 -6.07 -1.27 10.16
CA LYS A 39 -7.32 -2.02 9.99
C LYS A 39 -7.92 -1.82 8.61
N ARG A 40 -7.77 -0.64 8.00
CA ARG A 40 -8.18 -0.41 6.61
C ARG A 40 -7.36 -1.25 5.64
N LEU A 41 -6.04 -1.28 5.79
CA LEU A 41 -5.15 -2.07 4.93
C LEU A 41 -5.34 -3.58 5.16
N GLU A 42 -5.54 -4.02 6.39
CA GLU A 42 -5.89 -5.41 6.70
C GLU A 42 -7.22 -5.80 6.00
N ALA A 43 -8.22 -4.94 6.02
CA ALA A 43 -9.49 -5.19 5.33
C ALA A 43 -9.29 -5.35 3.82
N PHE A 44 -8.42 -4.56 3.17
CA PHE A 44 -8.12 -4.71 1.75
C PHE A 44 -7.56 -6.09 1.43
N VAL A 45 -6.58 -6.57 2.18
CA VAL A 45 -5.95 -7.88 1.93
C VAL A 45 -6.82 -9.06 2.37
N ARG A 46 -7.71 -8.87 3.34
CA ARG A 46 -8.66 -9.91 3.77
C ARG A 46 -9.82 -10.08 2.80
N LEU A 47 -10.30 -9.00 2.21
CA LEU A 47 -11.47 -9.00 1.32
C LEU A 47 -11.08 -9.11 -0.16
N GLY A 48 -9.95 -8.53 -0.55
CA GLY A 48 -9.48 -8.50 -1.92
C GLY A 48 -8.93 -9.84 -2.40
N HIS A 49 -9.35 -10.27 -3.57
CA HIS A 49 -8.80 -11.46 -4.25
C HIS A 49 -7.77 -11.06 -5.31
N GLY A 50 -7.61 -9.78 -5.52
CA GLY A 50 -6.63 -9.09 -6.33
C GLY A 50 -6.75 -7.59 -6.07
N ILE A 51 -5.66 -6.87 -6.21
CA ILE A 51 -5.58 -5.45 -5.91
C ILE A 51 -5.09 -4.69 -7.14
N ILE A 52 -5.78 -3.60 -7.45
CA ILE A 52 -5.37 -2.65 -8.48
C ILE A 52 -5.00 -1.34 -7.78
N VAL A 53 -3.78 -0.86 -8.03
CA VAL A 53 -3.28 0.40 -7.49
C VAL A 53 -3.27 1.45 -8.59
N PHE A 54 -3.89 2.59 -8.31
CA PHE A 54 -3.85 3.78 -9.17
C PHE A 54 -2.80 4.78 -8.67
N PRO A 55 -2.35 5.73 -9.53
CA PRO A 55 -1.39 6.73 -9.11
C PRO A 55 -1.94 7.60 -7.98
N GLY A 56 -1.16 7.71 -6.91
CA GLY A 56 -1.49 8.51 -5.74
C GLY A 56 -0.27 9.28 -5.21
N GLY A 57 -0.25 9.59 -3.94
CA GLY A 57 0.84 10.26 -3.23
C GLY A 57 1.55 9.34 -2.24
N VAL A 58 2.02 9.94 -1.16
CA VAL A 58 2.76 9.28 -0.07
C VAL A 58 1.93 8.15 0.56
N GLY A 59 0.64 8.37 0.76
CA GLY A 59 -0.26 7.33 1.31
C GLY A 59 -0.37 6.10 0.41
N THR A 60 -0.37 6.28 -0.94
CA THR A 60 -0.37 5.15 -1.87
C THR A 60 0.95 4.37 -1.83
N ALA A 61 2.09 5.06 -1.66
CA ALA A 61 3.37 4.38 -1.44
C ALA A 61 3.37 3.59 -0.12
N GLU A 62 2.79 4.14 0.94
CA GLU A 62 2.58 3.45 2.22
C GLU A 62 1.74 2.17 2.04
N GLU A 63 0.64 2.23 1.27
CA GLU A 63 -0.22 1.09 0.97
C GLU A 63 0.52 0.01 0.15
N ILE A 64 1.31 0.40 -0.86
CA ILE A 64 2.14 -0.52 -1.64
C ILE A 64 3.16 -1.24 -0.75
N LEU A 65 3.85 -0.50 0.12
CA LEU A 65 4.84 -1.06 1.04
C LEU A 65 4.20 -2.00 2.08
N TYR A 66 2.99 -1.70 2.54
CA TYR A 66 2.21 -2.63 3.38
C TYR A 66 1.96 -3.95 2.66
N LEU A 67 1.46 -3.88 1.41
CA LEU A 67 1.19 -5.08 0.60
C LEU A 67 2.46 -5.90 0.37
N LEU A 68 3.56 -5.24 -0.01
CA LEU A 68 4.83 -5.92 -0.24
C LEU A 68 5.42 -6.48 1.06
N GLY A 69 5.31 -5.75 2.17
CA GLY A 69 5.72 -6.24 3.48
C GLY A 69 5.04 -7.54 3.88
N LEU A 70 3.77 -7.73 3.50
CA LEU A 70 3.06 -8.98 3.71
C LEU A 70 3.44 -10.06 2.68
N LEU A 71 3.48 -9.71 1.38
CA LEU A 71 3.69 -10.66 0.29
C LEU A 71 5.12 -11.18 0.19
N LEU A 72 6.09 -10.49 0.79
CA LEU A 72 7.50 -10.88 0.84
C LEU A 72 7.83 -11.76 2.06
N ARG A 73 6.87 -11.99 2.95
CA ARG A 73 7.07 -12.92 4.07
C ARG A 73 7.07 -14.36 3.55
N GLU A 74 7.93 -15.18 4.18
CA GLU A 74 8.06 -16.59 3.83
C GLU A 74 6.72 -17.33 3.97
N GLU A 75 5.95 -17.03 5.01
CA GLU A 75 4.64 -17.62 5.28
C GLU A 75 3.59 -17.29 4.21
N ASN A 76 3.81 -16.23 3.43
CA ASN A 76 2.92 -15.77 2.37
C ASN A 76 3.48 -16.00 0.95
N ALA A 77 4.64 -16.65 0.82
CA ALA A 77 5.33 -16.81 -0.46
C ALA A 77 4.43 -17.46 -1.53
N ASP A 78 3.68 -18.48 -1.14
CA ASP A 78 2.78 -19.26 -2.02
C ASP A 78 1.35 -18.70 -2.09
N GLN A 79 1.07 -17.57 -1.40
CA GLN A 79 -0.28 -16.99 -1.43
C GLN A 79 -0.47 -16.18 -2.71
N PRO A 80 -1.39 -16.59 -3.60
CA PRO A 80 -1.67 -15.83 -4.80
C PRO A 80 -2.52 -14.61 -4.46
N LEU A 81 -1.97 -13.43 -4.67
CA LEU A 81 -2.67 -12.15 -4.62
C LEU A 81 -2.20 -11.31 -5.82
N PRO A 82 -2.93 -11.33 -6.95
CA PRO A 82 -2.55 -10.53 -8.10
C PRO A 82 -2.58 -9.04 -7.75
N LEU A 83 -1.47 -8.36 -7.99
CA LEU A 83 -1.27 -6.95 -7.73
C LEU A 83 -0.89 -6.25 -9.03
N ILE A 84 -1.69 -5.29 -9.48
CA ILE A 84 -1.46 -4.55 -10.73
C ILE A 84 -1.45 -3.05 -10.44
N PHE A 85 -0.36 -2.39 -10.85
CA PHE A 85 -0.28 -0.93 -10.85
C PHE A 85 -0.72 -0.43 -12.23
N THR A 86 -1.68 0.49 -12.26
CA THR A 86 -2.28 0.97 -13.52
C THR A 86 -2.75 2.41 -13.44
N GLY A 87 -2.86 3.01 -14.60
CA GLY A 87 -3.38 4.36 -14.80
C GLY A 87 -3.38 4.73 -16.28
N PRO A 88 -3.78 5.96 -16.62
CA PRO A 88 -3.64 6.47 -17.97
C PRO A 88 -2.17 6.51 -18.40
N GLN A 89 -1.90 6.58 -19.70
CA GLN A 89 -0.53 6.60 -20.25
C GLN A 89 0.35 7.69 -19.62
N ALA A 90 -0.23 8.83 -19.28
CA ALA A 90 0.47 9.91 -18.57
C ALA A 90 1.01 9.53 -17.18
N SER A 91 0.59 8.40 -16.62
CA SER A 91 1.07 7.89 -15.33
C SER A 91 2.29 6.96 -15.46
N ALA A 92 2.83 6.75 -16.65
CA ALA A 92 3.97 5.84 -16.86
C ALA A 92 5.17 6.26 -16.01
N ALA A 93 5.56 7.54 -16.07
CA ALA A 93 6.69 8.06 -15.29
C ALA A 93 6.50 7.91 -13.76
N TYR A 94 5.27 8.05 -13.27
CA TYR A 94 4.96 7.82 -11.85
C TYR A 94 5.27 6.37 -11.44
N PHE A 95 4.79 5.39 -12.19
CA PHE A 95 5.03 4.00 -11.85
C PHE A 95 6.47 3.56 -12.11
N GLU A 96 7.15 4.16 -13.06
CA GLU A 96 8.59 3.95 -13.26
C GLU A 96 9.39 4.38 -12.02
N GLN A 97 9.08 5.51 -11.43
CA GLN A 97 9.72 6.00 -10.20
C GLN A 97 9.41 5.08 -9.00
N ILE A 98 8.16 4.62 -8.87
CA ILE A 98 7.79 3.64 -7.84
C ILE A 98 8.58 2.33 -8.04
N ASP A 99 8.65 1.79 -9.27
CA ASP A 99 9.39 0.55 -9.57
C ASP A 99 10.87 0.70 -9.27
N GLN A 100 11.50 1.79 -9.68
CA GLN A 100 12.90 2.07 -9.39
C GLN A 100 13.17 2.13 -7.88
N PHE A 101 12.31 2.80 -7.12
CA PHE A 101 12.41 2.86 -5.67
C PHE A 101 12.27 1.48 -5.03
N LEU A 102 11.24 0.70 -5.42
CA LEU A 102 11.01 -0.64 -4.87
C LEU A 102 12.14 -1.61 -5.25
N ARG A 103 12.66 -1.52 -6.48
CA ARG A 103 13.77 -2.35 -6.96
C ARG A 103 15.06 -2.06 -6.19
N LEU A 104 15.35 -0.79 -5.95
CA LEU A 104 16.55 -0.39 -5.20
C LEU A 104 16.44 -0.80 -3.73
N THR A 105 15.29 -0.60 -3.11
CA THR A 105 15.13 -0.82 -1.67
C THR A 105 14.83 -2.28 -1.31
N LEU A 106 13.94 -2.95 -2.06
CA LEU A 106 13.43 -4.29 -1.75
C LEU A 106 13.91 -5.37 -2.71
N GLY A 107 14.56 -5.00 -3.82
CA GLY A 107 15.12 -5.92 -4.80
C GLY A 107 14.08 -6.60 -5.71
N GLU A 108 14.57 -7.57 -6.49
CA GLU A 108 13.73 -8.25 -7.49
C GLU A 108 12.63 -9.13 -6.89
N ALA A 109 12.81 -9.60 -5.67
CA ALA A 109 11.77 -10.33 -4.96
C ALA A 109 10.47 -9.50 -4.84
N ALA A 110 10.59 -8.19 -4.59
CA ALA A 110 9.45 -7.29 -4.53
C ALA A 110 8.85 -7.04 -5.92
N THR A 111 9.68 -6.78 -6.93
CA THR A 111 9.19 -6.47 -8.29
C THR A 111 8.55 -7.68 -8.99
N SER A 112 8.82 -8.89 -8.52
CA SER A 112 8.13 -10.11 -8.98
C SER A 112 6.71 -10.25 -8.44
N ARG A 113 6.29 -9.44 -7.45
CA ARG A 113 4.98 -9.55 -6.80
C ARG A 113 3.90 -8.67 -7.42
N TYR A 114 4.25 -7.80 -8.36
CA TYR A 114 3.29 -6.92 -9.05
C TYR A 114 3.57 -6.82 -10.55
N GLU A 115 2.60 -6.32 -11.28
CA GLU A 115 2.72 -5.97 -12.70
C GLU A 115 2.37 -4.50 -12.89
N ILE A 116 3.05 -3.82 -13.81
CA ILE A 116 2.73 -2.44 -14.20
C ILE A 116 2.10 -2.50 -15.60
N VAL A 117 0.86 -1.99 -15.72
CA VAL A 117 0.11 -1.95 -16.98
C VAL A 117 -0.54 -0.57 -17.11
N VAL A 118 0.07 0.33 -17.87
CA VAL A 118 -0.45 1.68 -18.08
C VAL A 118 -1.08 1.83 -19.47
N GLY A 119 -2.14 2.62 -19.56
CA GLY A 119 -2.79 2.94 -20.83
C GLY A 119 -3.62 1.81 -21.46
N ASP A 120 -3.68 0.62 -20.86
CA ASP A 120 -4.44 -0.53 -21.41
C ASP A 120 -5.36 -1.16 -20.33
N PRO A 121 -6.54 -0.57 -20.07
CA PRO A 121 -7.49 -1.12 -19.11
C PRO A 121 -8.02 -2.51 -19.49
N ALA A 122 -8.02 -2.86 -20.78
CA ALA A 122 -8.44 -4.18 -21.24
C ALA A 122 -7.40 -5.25 -20.85
N ALA A 123 -6.10 -4.94 -20.95
CA ALA A 123 -5.05 -5.82 -20.45
C ALA A 123 -5.13 -5.99 -18.93
N VAL A 124 -5.38 -4.91 -18.19
CA VAL A 124 -5.60 -4.98 -16.74
C VAL A 124 -6.73 -5.93 -16.38
N ALA A 125 -7.87 -5.80 -17.05
CA ALA A 125 -9.03 -6.67 -16.82
C ALA A 125 -8.72 -8.15 -17.13
N ARG A 126 -8.03 -8.42 -18.26
CA ARG A 126 -7.63 -9.81 -18.62
C ARG A 126 -6.66 -10.40 -17.57
N LYS A 127 -5.61 -9.65 -17.19
CA LYS A 127 -4.60 -10.09 -16.24
C LYS A 127 -5.21 -10.32 -14.84
N MET A 128 -6.01 -9.37 -14.36
CA MET A 128 -6.70 -9.50 -13.08
C MET A 128 -7.66 -10.69 -13.10
N GLY A 129 -8.44 -10.87 -14.15
CA GLY A 129 -9.32 -12.02 -14.31
C GLY A 129 -8.56 -13.37 -14.30
N ALA A 130 -7.39 -13.43 -14.94
CA ALA A 130 -6.52 -14.61 -14.89
C ALA A 130 -5.95 -14.84 -13.48
N GLY A 131 -5.51 -13.78 -12.80
CA GLY A 131 -5.01 -13.84 -11.43
C GLY A 131 -6.07 -14.34 -10.44
N ILE A 132 -7.29 -13.82 -10.51
CA ILE A 132 -8.41 -14.26 -9.65
C ILE A 132 -8.76 -15.74 -9.89
N ARG A 133 -8.66 -16.24 -11.12
CA ARG A 133 -8.83 -17.68 -11.38
C ARG A 133 -7.76 -18.53 -10.68
N LYS A 134 -6.49 -18.06 -10.67
CA LYS A 134 -5.40 -18.71 -9.91
C LYS A 134 -5.68 -18.73 -8.40
N VAL A 135 -6.12 -17.57 -7.85
CA VAL A 135 -6.52 -17.48 -6.44
C VAL A 135 -7.62 -18.51 -6.12
N ARG A 136 -8.65 -18.56 -6.95
CA ARG A 136 -9.75 -19.52 -6.77
C ARG A 136 -9.28 -20.97 -6.80
N GLN A 137 -8.42 -21.30 -7.76
CA GLN A 137 -7.86 -22.64 -7.89
C GLN A 137 -7.02 -23.03 -6.66
N ALA A 138 -6.10 -22.16 -6.24
CA ALA A 138 -5.28 -22.38 -5.04
C ALA A 138 -6.13 -22.62 -3.78
N ARG A 139 -7.22 -21.87 -3.60
CA ARG A 139 -8.11 -22.05 -2.46
C ARG A 139 -8.91 -23.36 -2.50
N ILE A 140 -9.32 -23.81 -3.69
CA ILE A 140 -9.95 -25.12 -3.85
C ILE A 140 -8.96 -26.22 -3.44
N GLU A 141 -7.71 -26.13 -3.89
CA GLU A 141 -6.65 -27.09 -3.57
C GLU A 141 -6.32 -27.11 -2.08
N GLN A 142 -6.27 -25.93 -1.46
CA GLN A 142 -6.02 -25.76 -0.03
C GLN A 142 -7.26 -26.02 0.85
N LYS A 143 -8.42 -26.28 0.24
CA LYS A 143 -9.73 -26.43 0.93
C LYS A 143 -10.10 -25.19 1.76
N ASP A 144 -9.69 -24.02 1.31
CA ASP A 144 -9.96 -22.74 1.97
C ASP A 144 -11.22 -22.06 1.42
N SER A 145 -11.78 -21.16 2.22
CA SER A 145 -12.92 -20.33 1.84
C SER A 145 -12.53 -19.30 0.77
N PHE A 146 -13.40 -19.09 -0.22
CA PHE A 146 -13.16 -18.05 -1.24
C PHE A 146 -13.56 -16.65 -0.77
N TYR A 147 -14.30 -16.49 0.30
CA TYR A 147 -14.84 -15.19 0.70
C TYR A 147 -13.82 -14.26 1.34
N PHE A 148 -12.83 -14.80 2.04
CA PHE A 148 -11.81 -14.04 2.77
C PHE A 148 -10.44 -14.70 2.63
N ASN A 149 -9.38 -13.88 2.65
CA ASN A 149 -7.99 -14.33 2.60
C ASN A 149 -7.49 -14.75 4.00
N TRP A 150 -8.09 -15.80 4.59
CA TRP A 150 -7.66 -16.28 5.91
C TRP A 150 -6.28 -16.93 5.87
N GLY A 151 -5.92 -17.56 4.75
CA GLY A 151 -4.60 -18.16 4.56
C GLY A 151 -3.45 -17.13 4.53
N LEU A 152 -3.73 -15.87 4.18
CA LEU A 152 -2.73 -14.82 4.22
C LEU A 152 -2.39 -14.46 5.68
N GLN A 153 -1.12 -14.66 6.06
CA GLN A 153 -0.64 -14.34 7.40
C GLN A 153 -0.40 -12.83 7.52
N VAL A 154 -1.15 -12.18 8.40
CA VAL A 154 -0.99 -10.77 8.75
C VAL A 154 -0.46 -10.71 10.18
N PRO A 155 0.83 -10.42 10.41
CA PRO A 155 1.39 -10.39 11.75
C PRO A 155 0.82 -9.22 12.57
N LEU A 156 0.90 -9.35 13.89
CA LEU A 156 0.29 -8.39 14.81
C LEU A 156 0.81 -6.96 14.60
N GLU A 157 2.07 -6.80 14.26
CA GLU A 157 2.69 -5.51 13.94
C GLU A 157 2.08 -4.79 12.72
N PHE A 158 1.44 -5.52 11.81
CA PHE A 158 0.67 -4.98 10.67
C PHE A 158 -0.79 -4.70 11.00
N GLN A 159 -1.26 -5.12 12.17
CA GLN A 159 -2.62 -4.94 12.64
C GLN A 159 -2.75 -3.85 13.70
N GLN A 160 -1.63 -3.45 14.31
CA GLN A 160 -1.59 -2.43 15.35
C GLN A 160 -1.20 -1.08 14.77
N PRO A 161 -1.88 0.01 15.18
CA PRO A 161 -1.54 1.34 14.73
C PRO A 161 -0.09 1.71 15.04
N PHE A 162 0.62 2.18 14.02
CA PHE A 162 1.92 2.82 14.20
C PHE A 162 1.72 4.29 14.56
N VAL A 163 2.21 4.68 15.71
CA VAL A 163 2.17 6.08 16.17
C VAL A 163 3.53 6.72 15.91
N PRO A 164 3.67 7.60 14.91
CA PRO A 164 4.90 8.30 14.65
C PRO A 164 5.28 9.21 15.82
N SER A 165 6.42 8.94 16.44
CA SER A 165 7.08 9.80 17.43
C SER A 165 8.55 9.95 17.03
N HIS A 166 9.27 10.93 17.60
CA HIS A 166 10.71 11.11 17.32
C HIS A 166 11.49 9.83 17.63
N GLU A 167 11.18 9.18 18.75
CA GLU A 167 11.81 7.92 19.14
C GLU A 167 11.47 6.78 18.17
N ALA A 168 10.19 6.60 17.83
CA ALA A 168 9.75 5.54 16.93
C ALA A 168 10.31 5.73 15.51
N MET A 169 10.41 6.96 15.03
CA MET A 169 10.97 7.27 13.72
C MET A 169 12.49 7.07 13.69
N ALA A 170 13.21 7.48 14.76
CA ALA A 170 14.65 7.28 14.88
C ALA A 170 15.04 5.80 15.05
N ALA A 171 14.12 4.96 15.55
CA ALA A 171 14.32 3.52 15.70
C ALA A 171 14.13 2.71 14.41
N LEU A 172 13.65 3.33 13.33
CA LEU A 172 13.51 2.65 12.03
C LEU A 172 14.88 2.30 11.45
N ASP A 173 14.98 1.10 10.89
CA ASP A 173 16.23 0.61 10.32
C ASP A 173 16.09 0.44 8.80
N LEU A 174 16.54 1.44 8.03
CA LEU A 174 16.51 1.45 6.57
C LEU A 174 17.89 1.09 5.98
N HIS A 175 18.47 -0.04 6.42
CA HIS A 175 19.74 -0.54 5.91
C HIS A 175 19.58 -1.85 5.13
N HIS A 176 20.52 -2.09 4.20
CA HIS A 176 20.62 -3.34 3.46
C HIS A 176 20.95 -4.54 4.37
N GLY A 177 20.80 -5.75 3.83
CA GLY A 177 21.14 -6.98 4.53
C GLY A 177 20.05 -7.53 5.45
N ARG A 178 18.87 -6.88 5.47
CA ARG A 178 17.69 -7.32 6.20
C ARG A 178 16.73 -8.09 5.27
N PRO A 179 15.85 -8.94 5.83
CA PRO A 179 14.75 -9.50 5.05
C PRO A 179 13.92 -8.40 4.39
N ALA A 180 13.63 -8.54 3.09
CA ALA A 180 12.89 -7.52 2.34
C ALA A 180 11.50 -7.21 2.93
N SER A 181 10.85 -8.19 3.56
CA SER A 181 9.59 -7.99 4.28
C SER A 181 9.73 -7.06 5.49
N ALA A 182 10.81 -7.20 6.26
CA ALA A 182 11.09 -6.34 7.42
C ALA A 182 11.46 -4.92 6.99
N LEU A 183 12.27 -4.79 5.93
CA LEU A 183 12.61 -3.49 5.37
C LEU A 183 11.37 -2.78 4.78
N ALA A 184 10.48 -3.50 4.09
CA ALA A 184 9.21 -2.95 3.60
C ALA A 184 8.33 -2.45 4.75
N ALA A 185 8.31 -3.14 5.90
CA ALA A 185 7.58 -2.72 7.07
C ALA A 185 8.14 -1.40 7.65
N ASP A 186 9.47 -1.25 7.74
CA ASP A 186 10.08 -0.02 8.24
C ASP A 186 9.97 1.13 7.24
N LEU A 187 10.11 0.88 5.94
CA LEU A 187 9.80 1.86 4.90
C LEU A 187 8.34 2.33 4.97
N ARG A 188 7.39 1.41 5.16
CA ARG A 188 5.98 1.78 5.36
C ARG A 188 5.81 2.72 6.55
N ARG A 189 6.45 2.41 7.69
CA ARG A 189 6.41 3.25 8.89
C ARG A 189 7.04 4.62 8.65
N ALA A 190 8.12 4.68 7.87
CA ALA A 190 8.72 5.95 7.45
C ALA A 190 7.72 6.80 6.65
N PHE A 191 7.04 6.20 5.67
CA PHE A 191 5.99 6.88 4.91
C PHE A 191 4.80 7.30 5.79
N SER A 192 4.39 6.46 6.76
CA SER A 192 3.36 6.81 7.73
C SER A 192 3.74 8.05 8.56
N GLY A 193 5.01 8.13 8.99
CA GLY A 193 5.54 9.31 9.68
C GLY A 193 5.55 10.56 8.81
N ILE A 194 5.91 10.44 7.53
CA ILE A 194 5.88 11.54 6.56
C ILE A 194 4.43 12.02 6.36
N VAL A 195 3.47 11.11 6.20
CA VAL A 195 2.05 11.47 6.12
C VAL A 195 1.59 12.17 7.39
N ALA A 196 1.95 11.63 8.57
CA ALA A 196 1.55 12.21 9.84
C ALA A 196 2.10 13.64 10.01
N GLY A 197 3.39 13.84 9.69
CA GLY A 197 4.04 15.15 9.82
C GLY A 197 3.54 16.22 8.85
N ASN A 198 2.93 15.82 7.72
CA ASN A 198 2.47 16.78 6.70
C ASN A 198 0.94 16.98 6.68
N VAL A 199 0.16 16.06 7.23
CA VAL A 199 -1.30 16.06 7.07
C VAL A 199 -2.05 15.91 8.39
N LYS A 200 -1.51 15.14 9.35
CA LYS A 200 -2.20 14.86 10.61
C LYS A 200 -1.85 15.92 11.66
N GLU A 201 -2.85 16.53 12.25
CA GLU A 201 -2.70 17.62 13.23
C GLU A 201 -1.73 17.28 14.39
N GLU A 202 -1.84 16.06 14.93
CA GLU A 202 -0.97 15.61 16.01
C GLU A 202 0.51 15.50 15.58
N GLY A 203 0.75 14.95 14.37
CA GLY A 203 2.11 14.85 13.83
C GLY A 203 2.73 16.20 13.53
N MET A 204 1.96 17.13 12.95
CA MET A 204 2.40 18.51 12.72
C MET A 204 2.75 19.22 14.03
N ARG A 205 1.91 19.11 15.06
CA ARG A 205 2.21 19.69 16.41
C ARG A 205 3.50 19.14 17.02
N ARG A 206 3.78 17.84 16.85
CA ARG A 206 5.04 17.23 17.34
C ARG A 206 6.25 17.80 16.62
N ILE A 207 6.15 17.98 15.29
CA ILE A 207 7.24 18.59 14.50
C ILE A 207 7.42 20.07 14.85
N GLU A 208 6.34 20.81 15.10
CA GLU A 208 6.42 22.22 15.54
C GLU A 208 7.09 22.34 16.92
N ALA A 209 6.83 21.41 17.83
CA ALA A 209 7.37 21.44 19.18
C ALA A 209 8.84 20.98 19.25
N ASP A 210 9.18 19.87 18.58
CA ASP A 210 10.43 19.13 18.80
C ASP A 210 11.31 19.04 17.54
N GLY A 211 10.91 19.71 16.43
CA GLY A 211 11.59 19.65 15.15
C GLY A 211 11.22 18.45 14.28
N PRO A 212 11.81 18.26 13.10
CA PRO A 212 11.47 17.20 12.18
C PRO A 212 11.87 15.82 12.71
N PHE A 213 11.09 14.81 12.36
CA PHE A 213 11.43 13.42 12.62
C PHE A 213 12.76 13.06 11.97
N GLN A 214 13.62 12.37 12.70
CA GLN A 214 14.87 11.83 12.20
C GLN A 214 14.66 10.39 11.72
N ILE A 215 15.10 10.08 10.51
CA ILE A 215 15.05 8.73 9.92
C ILE A 215 16.48 8.38 9.51
N HIS A 216 16.93 7.17 9.85
CA HIS A 216 18.27 6.69 9.58
C HIS A 216 18.23 5.50 8.62
N GLY A 217 19.17 5.49 7.67
CA GLY A 217 19.26 4.42 6.69
C GLY A 217 20.55 4.48 5.87
N ALA A 218 20.74 3.49 5.02
CA ALA A 218 21.84 3.50 4.05
C ALA A 218 21.72 4.71 3.12
N PRO A 219 22.83 5.36 2.75
CA PRO A 219 22.81 6.61 1.98
C PRO A 219 22.03 6.52 0.66
N ASP A 220 22.14 5.41 -0.06
CA ASP A 220 21.42 5.17 -1.30
C ASP A 220 19.91 4.97 -1.09
N MET A 221 19.50 4.32 0.00
CA MET A 221 18.08 4.23 0.38
C MET A 221 17.50 5.58 0.76
N MET A 222 18.24 6.36 1.54
CA MET A 222 17.82 7.73 1.91
C MET A 222 17.72 8.62 0.69
N GLN A 223 18.66 8.51 -0.25
CA GLN A 223 18.61 9.23 -1.52
C GLN A 223 17.41 8.81 -2.38
N ALA A 224 17.10 7.51 -2.44
CA ALA A 224 15.95 7.00 -3.18
C ALA A 224 14.62 7.49 -2.57
N LEU A 225 14.51 7.50 -1.24
CA LEU A 225 13.35 8.02 -0.52
C LEU A 225 13.16 9.52 -0.82
N ASP A 226 14.21 10.32 -0.69
CA ASP A 226 14.17 11.75 -0.98
C ASP A 226 13.82 12.02 -2.45
N GLY A 227 14.40 11.27 -3.39
CA GLY A 227 14.09 11.34 -4.81
C GLY A 227 12.61 11.06 -5.11
N LEU A 228 12.03 10.03 -4.49
CA LEU A 228 10.62 9.70 -4.65
C LEU A 228 9.71 10.78 -4.07
N LEU A 229 10.04 11.33 -2.91
CA LEU A 229 9.26 12.42 -2.29
C LEU A 229 9.30 13.69 -3.13
N ARG A 230 10.46 14.07 -3.66
CA ARG A 230 10.58 15.22 -4.60
C ARG A 230 9.73 15.02 -5.84
N ALA A 231 9.75 13.83 -6.41
CA ALA A 231 8.91 13.50 -7.57
C ALA A 231 7.42 13.63 -7.25
N PHE A 232 6.96 13.24 -6.06
CA PHE A 232 5.57 13.45 -5.63
C PHE A 232 5.22 14.94 -5.51
N VAL A 233 6.14 15.77 -5.02
CA VAL A 233 5.94 17.21 -4.95
C VAL A 233 5.85 17.82 -6.35
N GLU A 234 6.80 17.51 -7.25
CA GLU A 234 6.81 17.96 -8.64
C GLU A 234 5.54 17.58 -9.41
N GLN A 235 5.05 16.36 -9.17
CA GLN A 235 3.80 15.86 -9.76
C GLN A 235 2.54 16.37 -9.05
N ARG A 236 2.68 17.26 -8.05
CA ARG A 236 1.57 17.78 -7.22
C ARG A 236 0.76 16.71 -6.51
N ARG A 237 1.42 15.61 -6.13
CA ARG A 237 0.84 14.47 -5.39
C ARG A 237 1.11 14.53 -3.90
N MET A 238 1.93 15.46 -3.47
CA MET A 238 2.26 15.78 -2.11
C MET A 238 2.46 17.29 -1.99
N LYS A 239 2.01 17.87 -0.87
CA LYS A 239 2.41 19.22 -0.45
C LYS A 239 3.44 19.07 0.66
N ILE A 240 4.45 19.91 0.64
CA ILE A 240 5.34 20.07 1.81
C ILE A 240 4.67 21.13 2.67
N ALA A 241 4.51 20.87 3.97
CA ALA A 241 4.13 21.89 4.91
C ALA A 241 5.24 22.93 4.93
N GLY A 242 4.89 24.19 4.61
CA GLY A 242 5.81 25.34 4.62
C GLY A 242 5.97 25.90 6.01
#